data_17e333ab711188f1f47672af0dd9d25b
#
_entry.id   17e333ab711188f1f47672af0dd9d25b
#
_cell.length_a   1.000
_cell.length_b   1.000
_cell.length_c   1.000
_cell.angle_alpha   90.00
_cell.angle_beta   90.00
_cell.angle_gamma   90.00
#
_symmetry.space_group_name_H-M   'P 1'
#
loop_
_entity.id
_entity.type
_entity.pdbx_description
1 polymer ?
#
loop_
_entity_poly.entity_id
_entity_poly.type
_entity_poly.pdbx_seq_one_letter_code
_entity_poly.pdbx_strand_id
1 'polypeptide(L)'
;LISFKQTLLAIVILVTTSNFSFAKAKIPIGVREVLNKVYDLPNTDEFKLENGNYLDLATLHKEFNIAYILPLYITEEPKLVGYNEKTEEFFDIPENELNAILASQKLSKESINQLPFYTKFGGKLVAVLIIGLLIWGSIPSKKSKIEPKQV
;
A
#
# COMPACT_ATOMS: atom_id res chain seq x y z
N LEU A 1 28.54 -23.52 -16.33
CA LEU A 1 27.48 -22.58 -16.77
C LEU A 1 26.57 -22.28 -15.58
N ILE A 2 26.48 -21.02 -15.23
CA ILE A 2 25.58 -20.56 -14.17
C ILE A 2 24.15 -20.70 -14.68
N SER A 3 23.31 -21.41 -13.94
CA SER A 3 21.90 -21.57 -14.30
C SER A 3 21.17 -20.22 -14.25
N PHE A 4 20.22 -19.98 -15.15
CA PHE A 4 19.36 -18.79 -15.13
C PHE A 4 18.73 -18.54 -13.75
N LYS A 5 18.36 -19.60 -13.03
CA LYS A 5 17.86 -19.52 -11.66
C LYS A 5 18.90 -18.95 -10.67
N GLN A 6 20.16 -19.36 -10.81
CA GLN A 6 21.25 -18.86 -9.96
C GLN A 6 21.56 -17.40 -10.27
N THR A 7 21.50 -17.01 -11.55
CA THR A 7 21.68 -15.61 -11.97
C THR A 7 20.55 -14.74 -11.40
N LEU A 8 19.31 -15.19 -11.50
CA LEU A 8 18.16 -14.43 -10.97
C LEU A 8 18.24 -14.28 -9.44
N LEU A 9 18.61 -15.37 -8.73
CA LEU A 9 18.80 -15.34 -7.28
C LEU A 9 19.93 -14.37 -6.89
N ALA A 10 21.04 -14.39 -7.62
CA ALA A 10 22.17 -13.48 -7.40
C ALA A 10 21.76 -12.01 -7.63
N ILE A 11 20.95 -11.72 -8.65
CA ILE A 11 20.43 -10.38 -8.91
C ILE A 11 19.54 -9.90 -7.76
N VAL A 12 18.63 -10.77 -7.27
CA VAL A 12 17.76 -10.42 -6.13
C VAL A 12 18.59 -10.12 -4.88
N ILE A 13 19.61 -10.93 -4.60
CA ILE A 13 20.51 -10.71 -3.47
C ILE A 13 21.31 -9.41 -3.66
N LEU A 14 21.81 -9.14 -4.87
CA LEU A 14 22.57 -7.93 -5.16
C LEU A 14 21.73 -6.66 -5.00
N VAL A 15 20.49 -6.68 -5.47
CA VAL A 15 19.55 -5.55 -5.32
C VAL A 15 19.20 -5.32 -3.86
N THR A 16 19.05 -6.38 -3.07
CA THR A 16 18.77 -6.25 -1.63
C THR A 16 19.97 -5.76 -0.83
N THR A 17 21.20 -6.11 -1.23
CA THR A 17 22.43 -5.71 -0.51
C THR A 17 22.92 -4.32 -0.91
N SER A 18 22.70 -3.87 -2.15
CA SER A 18 23.17 -2.55 -2.61
C SER A 18 22.50 -1.37 -1.88
N ASN A 19 21.33 -1.58 -1.29
CA ASN A 19 20.63 -0.54 -0.53
C ASN A 19 21.23 -0.30 0.88
N PHE A 20 22.10 -1.19 1.38
CA PHE A 20 22.74 -1.03 2.68
C PHE A 20 23.96 -0.11 2.66
N SER A 21 24.44 0.31 1.50
CA SER A 21 25.61 1.17 1.36
C SER A 21 25.36 2.66 1.67
N PHE A 22 24.10 3.07 1.82
CA PHE A 22 23.76 4.43 2.27
C PHE A 22 23.74 4.49 3.81
N ALA A 23 24.91 4.58 4.39
CA ALA A 23 25.18 4.48 5.82
C ALA A 23 24.52 5.55 6.73
N LYS A 24 23.57 6.35 6.24
CA LYS A 24 22.82 7.34 7.05
C LYS A 24 21.33 7.46 6.73
N ALA A 25 20.81 6.86 5.69
CA ALA A 25 19.38 6.89 5.41
C ALA A 25 18.68 5.76 6.19
N LYS A 26 18.09 6.08 7.33
CA LYS A 26 17.20 5.14 8.02
C LYS A 26 15.99 4.92 7.14
N ILE A 27 15.80 3.70 6.68
CA ILE A 27 14.55 3.32 6.01
C ILE A 27 13.44 3.44 7.05
N PRO A 28 12.43 4.29 6.86
CA PRO A 28 11.35 4.42 7.81
C PRO A 28 10.52 3.13 7.80
N ILE A 29 10.46 2.48 8.95
CA ILE A 29 9.68 1.26 9.17
C ILE A 29 8.83 1.48 10.40
N GLY A 30 7.51 1.31 10.28
CA GLY A 30 6.62 1.47 11.41
C GLY A 30 5.18 1.75 11.03
N VAL A 31 4.39 2.04 12.05
CA VAL A 31 2.99 2.43 11.90
C VAL A 31 2.93 3.88 11.43
N ARG A 32 2.11 4.13 10.43
CA ARG A 32 1.79 5.47 9.96
C ARG A 32 0.29 5.64 9.76
N GLU A 33 -0.17 6.86 9.90
CA GLU A 33 -1.50 7.28 9.45
C GLU A 33 -1.46 7.56 7.95
N VAL A 34 -2.50 7.10 7.26
CA VAL A 34 -2.69 7.33 5.84
C VAL A 34 -4.06 7.91 5.60
N LEU A 35 -4.08 9.03 4.92
CA LEU A 35 -5.28 9.75 4.53
C LEU A 35 -5.45 9.64 3.01
N ASN A 36 -6.60 9.16 2.57
CA ASN A 36 -6.93 9.06 1.15
C ASN A 36 -8.26 9.74 0.88
N LYS A 37 -8.27 10.78 0.04
CA LYS A 37 -9.52 11.38 -0.45
C LYS A 37 -10.31 10.31 -1.23
N VAL A 38 -11.57 10.14 -0.87
CA VAL A 38 -12.45 9.11 -1.46
C VAL A 38 -13.66 9.69 -2.18
N TYR A 39 -14.05 10.91 -1.84
CA TYR A 39 -15.18 11.56 -2.48
C TYR A 39 -15.04 13.09 -2.46
N ASP A 40 -15.28 13.69 -3.61
CA ASP A 40 -15.28 15.12 -3.84
C ASP A 40 -16.71 15.63 -3.68
N LEU A 41 -16.99 16.32 -2.58
CA LEU A 41 -18.31 16.89 -2.34
C LEU A 41 -18.56 18.12 -3.24
N PRO A 42 -19.82 18.40 -3.61
CA PRO A 42 -20.12 19.57 -4.42
C PRO A 42 -19.68 20.86 -3.74
N ASN A 43 -19.10 21.80 -4.49
CA ASN A 43 -18.69 23.10 -4.00
C ASN A 43 -19.91 24.04 -3.78
N THR A 44 -20.78 23.67 -2.85
CA THR A 44 -21.97 24.41 -2.46
C THR A 44 -21.80 25.02 -1.07
N ASP A 45 -22.63 25.99 -0.73
CA ASP A 45 -22.59 26.63 0.59
C ASP A 45 -22.84 25.65 1.74
N GLU A 46 -23.51 24.51 1.46
CA GLU A 46 -23.76 23.43 2.43
C GLU A 46 -22.46 22.77 2.91
N PHE A 47 -21.48 22.65 2.02
CA PHE A 47 -20.20 21.99 2.31
C PHE A 47 -19.03 22.99 2.44
N LYS A 48 -19.35 24.28 2.59
CA LYS A 48 -18.34 25.32 2.75
C LYS A 48 -17.84 25.36 4.16
N LEU A 49 -16.52 25.34 4.30
CA LEU A 49 -15.83 25.46 5.57
C LEU A 49 -15.67 26.95 5.97
N GLU A 50 -15.42 27.21 7.24
CA GLU A 50 -15.25 28.57 7.79
C GLU A 50 -14.13 29.35 7.10
N ASN A 51 -13.09 28.66 6.62
CA ASN A 51 -11.96 29.25 5.90
C ASN A 51 -12.26 29.52 4.41
N GLY A 52 -13.49 29.30 3.96
CA GLY A 52 -13.92 29.51 2.58
C GLY A 52 -13.59 28.39 1.60
N ASN A 53 -12.93 27.33 2.05
CA ASN A 53 -12.71 26.10 1.28
C ASN A 53 -13.94 25.19 1.36
N TYR A 54 -13.90 24.08 0.65
CA TYR A 54 -14.98 23.10 0.63
C TYR A 54 -14.56 21.81 1.31
N LEU A 55 -15.53 21.16 1.91
CA LEU A 55 -15.40 19.87 2.55
C LEU A 55 -15.38 18.76 1.50
N ASP A 56 -14.44 17.85 1.65
CA ASP A 56 -14.40 16.55 0.96
C ASP A 56 -14.47 15.42 1.98
N LEU A 57 -14.63 14.20 1.49
CA LEU A 57 -14.55 13.01 2.32
C LEU A 57 -13.26 12.24 2.04
N ALA A 58 -12.60 11.81 3.10
CA ALA A 58 -11.42 10.99 3.04
C ALA A 58 -11.55 9.77 3.96
N THR A 59 -10.79 8.71 3.68
CA THR A 59 -10.57 7.62 4.62
C THR A 59 -9.28 7.85 5.37
N LEU A 60 -9.33 7.69 6.68
CA LEU A 60 -8.18 7.68 7.57
C LEU A 60 -8.00 6.28 8.12
N HIS A 61 -6.82 5.70 7.99
CA HIS A 61 -6.46 4.41 8.55
C HIS A 61 -5.01 4.40 9.03
N LYS A 62 -4.64 3.37 9.80
CA LYS A 62 -3.25 3.15 10.16
C LYS A 62 -2.76 1.84 9.58
N GLU A 63 -1.56 1.88 9.05
CA GLU A 63 -0.88 0.72 8.48
C GLU A 63 0.56 0.62 8.98
N PHE A 64 1.05 -0.60 9.13
CA PHE A 64 2.47 -0.84 9.28
C PHE A 64 3.10 -0.86 7.89
N ASN A 65 4.08 0.02 7.67
CA ASN A 65 4.64 0.27 6.35
C ASN A 65 6.17 0.24 6.37
N ILE A 66 6.75 -0.13 5.24
CA ILE A 66 8.17 -0.06 4.96
C ILE A 66 8.44 1.00 3.90
N ALA A 67 9.32 1.94 4.19
CA ALA A 67 9.79 2.98 3.29
C ALA A 67 8.67 3.87 2.71
N TYR A 68 7.52 3.96 3.37
CA TYR A 68 6.30 4.65 2.89
C TYR A 68 5.73 4.08 1.58
N ILE A 69 6.24 2.95 1.11
CA ILE A 69 5.89 2.34 -0.17
C ILE A 69 5.12 1.05 0.03
N LEU A 70 5.57 0.19 0.94
CA LEU A 70 5.02 -1.16 1.11
C LEU A 70 4.18 -1.28 2.37
N PRO A 71 2.84 -1.25 2.26
CA PRO A 71 1.96 -1.57 3.37
C PRO A 71 2.00 -3.08 3.64
N LEU A 72 2.38 -3.46 4.86
CA LEU A 72 2.45 -4.86 5.26
C LEU A 72 1.11 -5.36 5.80
N TYR A 73 0.51 -4.58 6.70
CA TYR A 73 -0.80 -4.89 7.29
C TYR A 73 -1.45 -3.65 7.87
N ILE A 74 -2.76 -3.68 7.97
CA ILE A 74 -3.58 -2.63 8.56
C ILE A 74 -3.57 -2.80 10.07
N THR A 75 -3.25 -1.74 10.79
CA THR A 75 -3.22 -1.71 12.26
C THR A 75 -4.46 -1.05 12.84
N GLU A 76 -5.12 -0.18 12.08
CA GLU A 76 -6.38 0.45 12.46
C GLU A 76 -7.27 0.55 11.22
N GLU A 77 -8.49 0.04 11.32
CA GLU A 77 -9.47 0.00 10.23
C GLU A 77 -9.82 1.41 9.72
N PRO A 78 -10.18 1.54 8.43
CA PRO A 78 -10.49 2.83 7.83
C PRO A 78 -11.75 3.45 8.45
N LYS A 79 -11.67 4.73 8.76
CA LYS A 79 -12.82 5.57 9.12
C LYS A 79 -12.96 6.71 8.13
N LEU A 80 -14.19 7.16 7.89
CA LEU A 80 -14.46 8.36 7.10
C LEU A 80 -14.25 9.61 7.95
N VAL A 81 -13.57 10.58 7.38
CA VAL A 81 -13.27 11.89 7.98
C VAL A 81 -13.56 12.99 6.98
N GLY A 82 -13.82 14.19 7.49
CA GLY A 82 -13.81 15.41 6.70
C GLY A 82 -12.40 15.76 6.27
N TYR A 83 -12.25 16.25 5.06
CA TYR A 83 -10.96 16.61 4.50
C TYR A 83 -11.02 17.95 3.77
N ASN A 84 -10.02 18.77 4.00
CA ASN A 84 -9.81 20.01 3.27
C ASN A 84 -8.58 19.82 2.37
N GLU A 85 -8.80 19.67 1.08
CA GLU A 85 -7.73 19.40 0.11
C GLU A 85 -6.70 20.53 0.02
N LYS A 86 -7.11 21.78 0.24
CA LYS A 86 -6.19 22.94 0.11
C LYS A 86 -5.26 23.11 1.30
N THR A 87 -5.71 22.73 2.49
CA THR A 87 -4.89 22.81 3.71
C THR A 87 -4.31 21.46 4.12
N GLU A 88 -4.72 20.39 3.46
CA GLU A 88 -4.37 19.00 3.79
C GLU A 88 -4.76 18.60 5.23
N GLU A 89 -5.74 19.31 5.80
CA GLU A 89 -6.26 19.07 7.13
C GLU A 89 -7.45 18.11 7.10
N PHE A 90 -7.54 17.29 8.11
CA PHE A 90 -8.69 16.41 8.31
C PHE A 90 -9.29 16.60 9.70
N PHE A 91 -10.55 16.29 9.85
CA PHE A 91 -11.28 16.38 11.11
C PHE A 91 -12.38 15.33 11.19
N ASP A 92 -12.67 14.93 12.41
CA ASP A 92 -13.74 13.96 12.65
C ASP A 92 -15.11 14.62 12.41
N ILE A 93 -15.96 13.93 11.65
CA ILE A 93 -17.36 14.33 11.43
C ILE A 93 -18.22 13.49 12.39
N PRO A 94 -19.12 14.11 13.17
CA PRO A 94 -20.09 13.38 13.96
C PRO A 94 -20.91 12.41 13.10
N GLU A 95 -21.22 11.23 13.64
CA GLU A 95 -21.82 10.16 12.84
C GLU A 95 -23.19 10.53 12.26
N ASN A 96 -23.97 11.33 12.97
CA ASN A 96 -25.25 11.85 12.47
C ASN A 96 -25.08 12.79 11.26
N GLU A 97 -24.08 13.65 11.29
CA GLU A 97 -23.74 14.56 10.17
C GLU A 97 -23.18 13.79 8.98
N LEU A 98 -22.25 12.87 9.24
CA LEU A 98 -21.72 11.98 8.20
C LEU A 98 -22.82 11.21 7.48
N ASN A 99 -23.76 10.62 8.23
CA ASN A 99 -24.89 9.90 7.65
C ASN A 99 -25.80 10.82 6.83
N ALA A 100 -26.02 12.06 7.26
CA ALA A 100 -26.79 13.05 6.50
C ALA A 100 -26.08 13.40 5.19
N ILE A 101 -24.78 13.62 5.21
CA ILE A 101 -23.96 13.88 4.01
C ILE A 101 -24.04 12.70 3.05
N LEU A 102 -23.81 11.47 3.55
CA LEU A 102 -23.89 10.27 2.72
C LEU A 102 -25.26 10.09 2.08
N ALA A 103 -26.34 10.31 2.84
CA ALA A 103 -27.71 10.23 2.32
C ALA A 103 -27.98 11.29 1.24
N SER A 104 -27.54 12.54 1.44
CA SER A 104 -27.71 13.63 0.47
C SER A 104 -27.00 13.32 -0.86
N GLN A 105 -25.85 12.68 -0.80
CA GLN A 105 -25.06 12.29 -1.97
C GLN A 105 -25.40 10.88 -2.51
N LYS A 106 -26.38 10.19 -1.91
CA LYS A 106 -26.75 8.81 -2.26
C LYS A 106 -25.58 7.82 -2.19
N LEU A 107 -24.69 8.02 -1.23
CA LEU A 107 -23.52 7.19 -0.99
C LEU A 107 -23.78 6.18 0.12
N SER A 108 -23.18 5.01 0.00
CA SER A 108 -23.12 4.03 1.08
C SER A 108 -21.75 4.12 1.76
N LYS A 109 -21.75 4.09 3.09
CA LYS A 109 -20.54 4.14 3.90
C LYS A 109 -19.57 3.01 3.51
N GLU A 110 -20.10 1.81 3.27
CA GLU A 110 -19.33 0.64 2.91
C GLU A 110 -18.68 0.77 1.53
N SER A 111 -19.31 1.50 0.60
CA SER A 111 -18.79 1.65 -0.76
C SER A 111 -17.61 2.60 -0.85
N ILE A 112 -17.61 3.66 -0.04
CA ILE A 112 -16.55 4.67 -0.07
C ILE A 112 -15.49 4.50 1.01
N ASN A 113 -15.80 3.79 2.11
CA ASN A 113 -14.85 3.49 3.18
C ASN A 113 -14.03 2.25 2.88
N GLN A 114 -13.53 2.13 1.66
CA GLN A 114 -12.73 0.99 1.22
C GLN A 114 -11.29 1.38 1.00
N LEU A 115 -10.38 0.54 1.51
CA LEU A 115 -8.97 0.69 1.23
C LEU A 115 -8.63 0.15 -0.17
N PRO A 116 -7.68 0.76 -0.89
CA PRO A 116 -7.16 0.23 -2.14
C PRO A 116 -6.65 -1.20 -1.99
N PHE A 117 -6.76 -1.98 -3.05
CA PHE A 117 -6.29 -3.38 -3.08
C PHE A 117 -4.83 -3.51 -2.64
N TYR A 118 -3.97 -2.61 -3.11
CA TYR A 118 -2.56 -2.61 -2.73
C TYR A 118 -2.34 -2.39 -1.23
N THR A 119 -3.10 -1.50 -0.61
CA THR A 119 -3.04 -1.25 0.84
C THR A 119 -3.43 -2.49 1.65
N LYS A 120 -4.45 -3.22 1.19
CA LYS A 120 -4.93 -4.44 1.86
C LYS A 120 -3.99 -5.64 1.67
N PHE A 121 -3.39 -5.78 0.50
CA PHE A 121 -2.75 -7.03 0.08
C PHE A 121 -1.30 -6.87 -0.35
N GLY A 122 -0.77 -5.66 -0.51
CA GLY A 122 0.57 -5.39 -1.03
C GLY A 122 1.66 -6.18 -0.31
N GLY A 123 1.71 -6.13 1.01
CA GLY A 123 2.66 -6.88 1.81
C GLY A 123 2.51 -8.41 1.69
N LYS A 124 1.26 -8.89 1.64
CA LYS A 124 0.95 -10.33 1.46
C LYS A 124 1.41 -10.82 0.09
N LEU A 125 1.18 -10.04 -0.96
CA LEU A 125 1.62 -10.38 -2.32
C LEU A 125 3.15 -10.43 -2.42
N VAL A 126 3.84 -9.47 -1.83
CA VAL A 126 5.31 -9.47 -1.79
C VAL A 126 5.82 -10.66 -1.00
N ALA A 127 5.22 -10.99 0.14
CA ALA A 127 5.60 -12.18 0.91
C ALA A 127 5.41 -13.48 0.11
N VAL A 128 4.28 -13.65 -0.56
CA VAL A 128 4.01 -14.81 -1.43
C VAL A 128 5.03 -14.89 -2.58
N LEU A 129 5.36 -13.76 -3.19
CA LEU A 129 6.36 -13.69 -4.26
C LEU A 129 7.75 -14.12 -3.76
N ILE A 130 8.18 -13.64 -2.60
CA ILE A 130 9.47 -14.01 -1.99
C ILE A 130 9.50 -15.51 -1.69
N ILE A 131 8.45 -16.04 -1.05
CA ILE A 131 8.35 -17.48 -0.74
C ILE A 131 8.39 -18.30 -2.04
N GLY A 132 7.64 -17.90 -3.07
CA GLY A 132 7.63 -18.55 -4.37
C GLY A 132 9.02 -18.58 -5.03
N LEU A 133 9.76 -17.47 -4.96
CA LEU A 133 11.13 -17.41 -5.49
C LEU A 133 12.10 -18.31 -4.71
N LEU A 134 11.97 -18.37 -3.39
CA LEU A 134 12.78 -19.26 -2.56
C LEU A 134 12.52 -20.74 -2.89
N ILE A 135 11.26 -21.13 -3.01
CA ILE A 135 10.88 -22.49 -3.39
C ILE A 135 11.43 -22.80 -4.78
N TRP A 136 11.20 -21.92 -5.75
CA TRP A 136 11.69 -22.11 -7.12
C TRP A 136 13.21 -22.21 -7.19
N GLY A 137 13.93 -21.38 -6.45
CA GLY A 137 15.40 -21.43 -6.35
C GLY A 137 15.91 -22.73 -5.70
N SER A 138 15.12 -23.34 -4.81
CA SER A 138 15.46 -24.59 -4.12
C SER A 138 15.25 -25.84 -4.99
N ILE A 139 14.51 -25.74 -6.11
CA ILE A 139 14.28 -26.87 -7.00
C ILE A 139 15.58 -27.18 -7.75
N PRO A 140 16.18 -28.39 -7.59
CA PRO A 140 17.40 -28.74 -8.29
C PRO A 140 17.17 -28.76 -9.80
N SER A 141 18.04 -28.09 -10.55
CA SER A 141 18.04 -28.15 -12.01
C SER A 141 18.43 -29.57 -12.44
N LYS A 142 17.63 -30.21 -13.27
CA LYS A 142 18.04 -31.49 -13.92
C LYS A 142 19.29 -31.21 -14.75
N LYS A 143 20.45 -31.65 -14.26
CA LYS A 143 21.66 -31.67 -15.07
C LYS A 143 21.42 -32.70 -16.16
N SER A 144 21.37 -32.28 -17.42
CA SER A 144 21.43 -33.20 -18.54
C SER A 144 22.78 -33.94 -18.46
N LYS A 145 22.77 -35.27 -18.26
CA LYS A 145 23.97 -36.08 -18.40
C LYS A 145 24.38 -35.97 -19.87
N ILE A 146 25.48 -35.28 -20.12
CA ILE A 146 26.15 -35.35 -21.39
C ILE A 146 26.87 -36.69 -21.40
N GLU A 147 26.34 -37.68 -22.11
CA GLU A 147 27.06 -38.94 -22.34
C GLU A 147 28.23 -38.65 -23.27
N PRO A 148 29.46 -39.07 -22.94
CA PRO A 148 30.59 -38.93 -23.83
C PRO A 148 30.35 -39.79 -25.07
N LYS A 149 30.39 -39.16 -26.24
CA LYS A 149 30.29 -39.84 -27.51
C LYS A 149 31.58 -40.64 -27.69
N GLN A 150 31.48 -41.99 -27.67
CA GLN A 150 32.62 -42.84 -28.01
C GLN A 150 32.98 -42.64 -29.49
N VAL A 151 34.25 -42.39 -29.75
CA VAL A 151 34.84 -42.29 -31.09
C VAL A 151 35.31 -43.68 -31.51
#